data_6b05263f0fc8f41549d142f19f3ddc5a
#
_entry.id   6b05263f0fc8f41549d142f19f3ddc5a
#
_cell.length_a   1.000
_cell.length_b   1.000
_cell.length_c   1.000
_cell.angle_alpha   90.00
_cell.angle_beta   90.00
_cell.angle_gamma   90.00
#
_symmetry.space_group_name_H-M   'P 1'
#
loop_
_entity.id
_entity.type
_entity.pdbx_description
1 polymer ?
#
loop_
_entity_poly.entity_id
_entity_poly.type
_entity_poly.pdbx_seq_one_letter_code
_entity_poly.pdbx_strand_id
1 'polypeptide(L)'
;MSGVAAIIAVIHDGKILLTKREDFEVWCLPGGAVEDGESLAEAAIREAKEETGLDVELTRLVGVYSRVGGMWNDMHAVLFAAKPVGGGLTTQPGETIEVAYFSFDKLPEEMLFGHQKRVVDAIHQVSGIAVKQELNMPANDRPSRKELYELRDQSGLSRQEFYLNRISQAEVKEIVEVGGL
;
A
#
# COMPACT_ATOMS: atom_id res chain seq x y z
N MET A 1 10.32 3.92 -16.35
CA MET A 1 8.90 3.62 -16.67
C MET A 1 8.15 3.53 -15.36
N SER A 2 6.96 4.11 -15.26
CA SER A 2 6.06 3.92 -14.12
C SER A 2 5.55 2.49 -14.08
N GLY A 3 5.47 1.91 -12.88
CA GLY A 3 4.91 0.57 -12.68
C GLY A 3 3.40 0.59 -12.48
N VAL A 4 2.76 -0.55 -12.69
CA VAL A 4 1.35 -0.79 -12.35
C VAL A 4 1.30 -1.81 -11.22
N ALA A 5 0.48 -1.54 -10.21
CA ALA A 5 0.26 -2.43 -9.08
C ALA A 5 -1.24 -2.66 -8.85
N ALA A 6 -1.59 -3.84 -8.40
CA ALA A 6 -2.91 -4.16 -7.87
C ALA A 6 -2.85 -4.20 -6.35
N ILE A 7 -3.76 -3.48 -5.70
CA ILE A 7 -3.84 -3.37 -4.23
C ILE A 7 -5.24 -3.81 -3.80
N ILE A 8 -5.32 -4.44 -2.65
CA ILE A 8 -6.58 -4.99 -2.16
C ILE A 8 -6.88 -4.56 -0.72
N ALA A 9 -8.09 -4.09 -0.49
CA ALA A 9 -8.64 -3.77 0.83
C ALA A 9 -9.59 -4.90 1.26
N VAL A 10 -9.08 -5.84 2.04
CA VAL A 10 -9.90 -6.94 2.59
C VAL A 10 -10.62 -6.45 3.82
N ILE A 11 -11.95 -6.39 3.73
CA ILE A 11 -12.83 -5.87 4.80
C ILE A 11 -13.69 -7.02 5.35
N HIS A 12 -13.70 -7.17 6.67
CA HIS A 12 -14.48 -8.16 7.36
C HIS A 12 -14.89 -7.65 8.75
N ASP A 13 -16.18 -7.75 9.08
CA ASP A 13 -16.75 -7.42 10.39
C ASP A 13 -16.29 -6.06 10.95
N GLY A 14 -16.37 -4.99 10.14
CA GLY A 14 -15.99 -3.64 10.56
C GLY A 14 -14.50 -3.44 10.76
N LYS A 15 -13.67 -4.33 10.19
CA LYS A 15 -12.22 -4.28 10.25
C LYS A 15 -11.62 -4.36 8.86
N ILE A 16 -10.44 -3.80 8.69
CA ILE A 16 -9.63 -3.88 7.47
C ILE A 16 -8.33 -4.63 7.75
N LEU A 17 -7.95 -5.49 6.81
CA LEU A 17 -6.70 -6.24 6.88
C LEU A 17 -5.55 -5.38 6.37
N LEU A 18 -4.47 -5.36 7.14
CA LEU A 18 -3.21 -4.74 6.74
C LEU A 18 -2.07 -5.74 6.90
N THR A 19 -1.03 -5.55 6.10
CA THR A 19 0.26 -6.23 6.19
C THR A 19 1.32 -5.27 6.69
N LYS A 20 2.27 -5.74 7.49
CA LYS A 20 3.44 -4.98 7.91
C LYS A 20 4.63 -5.40 7.08
N ARG A 21 5.18 -4.46 6.34
CA ARG A 21 6.31 -4.70 5.42
C ARG A 21 7.60 -5.01 6.18
N GLU A 22 8.40 -5.93 5.68
CA GLU A 22 9.71 -6.22 6.27
C GLU A 22 10.72 -5.08 6.05
N ASP A 23 10.67 -4.41 4.89
CA ASP A 23 11.70 -3.45 4.50
C ASP A 23 11.72 -2.17 5.37
N PHE A 24 10.57 -1.68 5.80
CA PHE A 24 10.45 -0.46 6.62
C PHE A 24 9.60 -0.62 7.87
N GLU A 25 9.08 -1.80 8.14
CA GLU A 25 8.25 -2.12 9.31
C GLU A 25 7.05 -1.17 9.49
N VAL A 26 6.46 -0.74 8.36
CA VAL A 26 5.24 0.08 8.32
C VAL A 26 4.07 -0.72 7.73
N TRP A 27 2.86 -0.32 8.10
CA TRP A 27 1.63 -0.97 7.66
C TRP A 27 1.20 -0.51 6.28
N CYS A 28 0.63 -1.42 5.50
CA CYS A 28 0.05 -1.12 4.19
C CYS A 28 -1.10 -2.08 3.87
N LEU A 29 -1.86 -1.76 2.85
CA LEU A 29 -2.78 -2.71 2.21
C LEU A 29 -1.94 -3.76 1.46
N PRO A 30 -2.36 -5.03 1.46
CA PRO A 30 -1.75 -6.06 0.61
C PRO A 30 -1.78 -5.67 -0.86
N GLY A 31 -0.77 -6.09 -1.61
CA GLY A 31 -0.72 -5.85 -3.04
C GLY A 31 0.68 -5.65 -3.58
N GLY A 32 0.83 -5.85 -4.88
CA GLY A 32 2.12 -5.79 -5.56
C GLY A 32 2.00 -5.55 -7.06
N ALA A 33 3.08 -5.84 -7.76
CA ALA A 33 3.16 -5.64 -9.20
C ALA A 33 2.28 -6.64 -9.95
N VAL A 34 1.73 -6.19 -11.08
CA VAL A 34 1.00 -7.06 -11.99
C VAL A 34 2.01 -7.84 -12.84
N GLU A 35 1.87 -9.14 -12.91
CA GLU A 35 2.72 -10.03 -13.69
C GLU A 35 2.25 -10.14 -15.15
N ASP A 36 3.14 -10.60 -16.02
CA ASP A 36 2.81 -10.79 -17.44
C ASP A 36 1.70 -11.82 -17.60
N GLY A 37 0.63 -11.43 -18.28
CA GLY A 37 -0.52 -12.28 -18.53
C GLY A 37 -1.62 -12.25 -17.49
N GLU A 38 -1.42 -11.53 -16.38
CA GLU A 38 -2.46 -11.30 -15.37
C GLU A 38 -3.33 -10.08 -15.68
N SER A 39 -4.60 -10.18 -15.36
CA SER A 39 -5.43 -9.00 -15.16
C SER A 39 -5.15 -8.36 -13.79
N LEU A 40 -5.52 -7.08 -13.64
CA LEU A 40 -5.42 -6.38 -12.34
C LEU A 40 -6.21 -7.08 -11.21
N ALA A 41 -7.33 -7.71 -11.55
CA ALA A 41 -8.14 -8.45 -10.58
C ALA A 41 -7.46 -9.77 -10.14
N GLU A 42 -6.86 -10.49 -11.08
CA GLU A 42 -6.10 -11.71 -10.78
C GLU A 42 -4.88 -11.38 -9.92
N ALA A 43 -4.12 -10.35 -10.25
CA ALA A 43 -2.99 -9.88 -9.44
C ALA A 43 -3.42 -9.54 -8.01
N ALA A 44 -4.52 -8.81 -7.82
CA ALA A 44 -5.02 -8.46 -6.48
C ALA A 44 -5.38 -9.71 -5.64
N ILE A 45 -5.99 -10.73 -6.25
CA ILE A 45 -6.35 -11.98 -5.59
C ILE A 45 -5.10 -12.80 -5.24
N ARG A 46 -4.12 -12.89 -6.16
CA ARG A 46 -2.85 -13.57 -5.94
C ARG A 46 -2.09 -12.92 -4.79
N GLU A 47 -1.91 -11.61 -4.82
CA GLU A 47 -1.21 -10.86 -3.77
C GLU A 47 -1.86 -11.02 -2.39
N ALA A 48 -3.21 -11.00 -2.33
CA ALA A 48 -3.91 -11.28 -1.08
C ALA A 48 -3.58 -12.68 -0.55
N LYS A 49 -3.53 -13.69 -1.43
CA LYS A 49 -3.19 -15.06 -1.03
C LYS A 49 -1.75 -15.19 -0.57
N GLU A 50 -0.81 -14.60 -1.30
CA GLU A 50 0.62 -14.70 -1.03
C GLU A 50 1.00 -13.96 0.26
N GLU A 51 0.58 -12.70 0.41
CA GLU A 51 0.95 -11.86 1.54
C GLU A 51 0.17 -12.15 2.83
N THR A 52 -1.06 -12.70 2.72
CA THR A 52 -1.96 -12.84 3.87
C THR A 52 -2.48 -14.25 4.13
N GLY A 53 -2.35 -15.16 3.17
CA GLY A 53 -2.90 -16.52 3.23
C GLY A 53 -4.39 -16.63 2.99
N LEU A 54 -5.11 -15.52 2.82
CA LEU A 54 -6.56 -15.52 2.63
C LEU A 54 -6.97 -15.81 1.19
N ASP A 55 -8.07 -16.53 1.05
CA ASP A 55 -8.84 -16.58 -0.18
C ASP A 55 -9.89 -15.46 -0.13
N VAL A 56 -9.97 -14.67 -1.20
CA VAL A 56 -10.77 -13.44 -1.23
C VAL A 56 -11.69 -13.38 -2.45
N GLU A 57 -12.81 -12.69 -2.31
CA GLU A 57 -13.72 -12.32 -3.40
C GLU A 57 -13.73 -10.81 -3.53
N LEU A 58 -13.40 -10.30 -4.72
CA LEU A 58 -13.46 -8.88 -5.01
C LEU A 58 -14.92 -8.40 -5.02
N THR A 59 -15.17 -7.28 -4.36
CA THR A 59 -16.53 -6.73 -4.22
C THR A 59 -16.72 -5.43 -5.00
N ARG A 60 -15.65 -4.66 -5.20
CA ARG A 60 -15.73 -3.34 -5.80
C ARG A 60 -14.37 -2.86 -6.30
N LEU A 61 -14.37 -2.13 -7.42
CA LEU A 61 -13.25 -1.28 -7.82
C LEU A 61 -13.36 0.05 -7.06
N VAL A 62 -12.41 0.33 -6.17
CA VAL A 62 -12.37 1.59 -5.40
C VAL A 62 -11.86 2.71 -6.29
N GLY A 63 -10.68 2.56 -6.89
CA GLY A 63 -10.14 3.59 -7.75
C GLY A 63 -8.69 3.37 -8.17
N VAL A 64 -8.14 4.41 -8.80
CA VAL A 64 -6.76 4.48 -9.26
C VAL A 64 -6.00 5.53 -8.46
N TYR A 65 -4.83 5.17 -7.95
CA TYR A 65 -3.98 6.05 -7.15
C TYR A 65 -2.61 6.15 -7.80
N SER A 66 -2.32 7.31 -8.34
CA SER A 66 -1.06 7.62 -9.01
C SER A 66 -0.08 8.21 -8.02
N ARG A 67 0.86 7.41 -7.53
CA ARG A 67 1.97 7.91 -6.71
C ARG A 67 3.07 8.43 -7.60
N VAL A 68 3.37 9.71 -7.45
CA VAL A 68 4.35 10.44 -8.27
C VAL A 68 5.44 11.03 -7.38
N GLY A 69 6.67 10.88 -7.80
CA GLY A 69 7.82 11.35 -7.03
C GLY A 69 8.19 10.43 -5.87
N GLY A 70 8.92 10.97 -4.89
CA GLY A 70 9.35 10.24 -3.70
C GLY A 70 10.61 9.43 -3.87
N MET A 71 10.78 8.44 -2.99
CA MET A 71 11.96 7.59 -2.88
C MET A 71 11.96 6.42 -3.88
N TRP A 72 10.85 6.19 -4.56
CA TRP A 72 10.67 5.09 -5.52
C TRP A 72 10.21 5.61 -6.87
N ASN A 73 10.26 4.74 -7.86
CA ASN A 73 9.70 5.04 -9.17
C ASN A 73 8.20 5.36 -9.06
N ASP A 74 7.71 6.19 -9.96
CA ASP A 74 6.29 6.47 -10.09
C ASP A 74 5.51 5.16 -10.28
N MET A 75 4.33 5.07 -9.65
CA MET A 75 3.51 3.88 -9.67
C MET A 75 2.03 4.24 -9.75
N HIS A 76 1.30 3.51 -10.57
CA HIS A 76 -0.15 3.59 -10.64
C HIS A 76 -0.74 2.35 -9.99
N ALA A 77 -1.42 2.55 -8.87
CA ALA A 77 -2.05 1.47 -8.12
C ALA A 77 -3.56 1.44 -8.37
N VAL A 78 -4.07 0.27 -8.72
CA VAL A 78 -5.52 0.04 -8.81
C VAL A 78 -5.96 -0.68 -7.54
N LEU A 79 -6.89 -0.05 -6.81
CA LEU A 79 -7.39 -0.54 -5.54
C LEU A 79 -8.73 -1.23 -5.70
N PHE A 80 -8.80 -2.48 -5.25
CA PHE A 80 -10.02 -3.25 -5.12
C PHE A 80 -10.41 -3.39 -3.64
N ALA A 81 -11.70 -3.37 -3.35
CA ALA A 81 -12.23 -3.86 -2.08
C ALA A 81 -12.61 -5.34 -2.22
N ALA A 82 -12.45 -6.10 -1.14
CA ALA A 82 -12.73 -7.52 -1.11
C ALA A 82 -13.26 -7.97 0.26
N LYS A 83 -13.84 -9.15 0.30
CA LYS A 83 -14.18 -9.88 1.52
C LYS A 83 -13.41 -11.21 1.56
N PRO A 84 -13.04 -11.72 2.74
CA PRO A 84 -12.46 -13.05 2.85
C PRO A 84 -13.54 -14.12 2.61
N VAL A 85 -13.17 -15.20 1.91
CA VAL A 85 -14.04 -16.34 1.65
C VAL A 85 -13.41 -17.67 2.10
N GLY A 86 -12.16 -17.64 2.55
CA GLY A 86 -11.45 -18.83 3.04
C GLY A 86 -10.00 -18.50 3.39
N GLY A 87 -9.22 -19.56 3.63
CA GLY A 87 -7.82 -19.45 4.01
C GLY A 87 -7.61 -19.17 5.50
N GLY A 88 -6.38 -18.87 5.87
CA GLY A 88 -6.00 -18.52 7.24
C GLY A 88 -4.82 -17.53 7.20
N LEU A 89 -4.76 -16.62 8.17
CA LEU A 89 -3.72 -15.60 8.21
C LEU A 89 -2.33 -16.22 8.30
N THR A 90 -1.49 -15.88 7.31
CA THR A 90 -0.07 -16.20 7.27
C THR A 90 0.71 -15.01 6.73
N THR A 91 1.99 -14.95 6.99
CA THR A 91 2.89 -13.94 6.41
C THR A 91 3.67 -14.53 5.24
N GLN A 92 4.06 -13.69 4.29
CA GLN A 92 4.98 -14.06 3.21
C GLN A 92 6.41 -13.77 3.66
N PRO A 93 7.26 -14.79 3.87
CA PRO A 93 8.64 -14.57 4.29
C PRO A 93 9.43 -13.69 3.32
N GLY A 94 10.16 -12.72 3.84
CA GLY A 94 10.98 -11.79 3.05
C GLY A 94 10.23 -10.55 2.56
N GLU A 95 8.90 -10.48 2.73
CA GLU A 95 8.09 -9.32 2.34
C GLU A 95 7.22 -8.82 3.48
N THR A 96 6.55 -9.70 4.19
CA THR A 96 5.57 -9.38 5.23
C THR A 96 5.97 -10.02 6.56
N ILE A 97 6.11 -9.21 7.62
CA ILE A 97 6.46 -9.68 8.98
C ILE A 97 5.25 -9.84 9.89
N GLU A 98 4.14 -9.17 9.58
CA GLU A 98 2.91 -9.23 10.37
C GLU A 98 1.68 -9.00 9.48
N VAL A 99 0.58 -9.69 9.78
CA VAL A 99 -0.73 -9.53 9.15
C VAL A 99 -1.77 -9.38 10.25
N ALA A 100 -2.55 -8.30 10.23
CA ALA A 100 -3.54 -8.05 11.27
C ALA A 100 -4.78 -7.31 10.75
N TYR A 101 -5.92 -7.56 11.41
CA TYR A 101 -7.15 -6.80 11.22
C TYR A 101 -7.21 -5.60 12.17
N PHE A 102 -7.46 -4.43 11.62
CA PHE A 102 -7.64 -3.18 12.37
C PHE A 102 -9.09 -2.71 12.30
N SER A 103 -9.65 -2.30 13.43
CA SER A 103 -10.96 -1.63 13.46
C SER A 103 -10.85 -0.27 12.76
N PHE A 104 -11.91 0.17 12.13
CA PHE A 104 -11.92 1.40 11.34
C PHE A 104 -11.62 2.67 12.18
N ASP A 105 -11.88 2.61 13.47
CA ASP A 105 -11.60 3.69 14.45
C ASP A 105 -10.22 3.58 15.11
N LYS A 106 -9.44 2.53 14.82
CA LYS A 106 -8.12 2.26 15.41
C LYS A 106 -7.12 1.79 14.36
N LEU A 107 -6.94 2.58 13.32
CA LEU A 107 -5.93 2.35 12.30
C LEU A 107 -4.53 2.67 12.84
N PRO A 108 -3.47 1.97 12.41
CA PRO A 108 -2.11 2.32 12.79
C PRO A 108 -1.70 3.68 12.21
N GLU A 109 -0.88 4.42 12.94
CA GLU A 109 -0.35 5.71 12.47
C GLU A 109 0.79 5.50 11.47
N GLU A 110 1.59 4.46 11.68
CA GLU A 110 2.78 4.16 10.87
C GLU A 110 2.40 3.39 9.61
N MET A 111 1.88 4.10 8.64
CA MET A 111 1.48 3.54 7.36
C MET A 111 2.42 3.96 6.21
N LEU A 112 2.52 3.07 5.22
CA LEU A 112 3.18 3.39 3.96
C LEU A 112 2.48 4.58 3.29
N PHE A 113 3.27 5.52 2.75
CA PHE A 113 2.75 6.72 2.08
C PHE A 113 1.65 6.40 1.06
N GLY A 114 0.56 7.13 1.16
CA GLY A 114 -0.62 6.99 0.31
C GLY A 114 -1.60 5.89 0.74
N HIS A 115 -1.21 4.95 1.60
CA HIS A 115 -2.09 3.86 2.01
C HIS A 115 -3.18 4.32 2.98
N GLN A 116 -2.96 5.34 3.79
CA GLN A 116 -3.99 5.87 4.69
C GLN A 116 -5.22 6.35 3.89
N LYS A 117 -5.02 7.15 2.84
CA LYS A 117 -6.11 7.60 1.95
C LYS A 117 -6.85 6.43 1.31
N ARG A 118 -6.11 5.43 0.80
CA ARG A 118 -6.68 4.24 0.17
C ARG A 118 -7.53 3.42 1.13
N VAL A 119 -7.08 3.28 2.37
CA VAL A 119 -7.82 2.62 3.46
C VAL A 119 -9.11 3.37 3.75
N VAL A 120 -9.05 4.68 3.92
CA VAL A 120 -10.22 5.53 4.20
C VAL A 120 -11.24 5.44 3.06
N ASP A 121 -10.81 5.52 1.81
CA ASP A 121 -11.70 5.43 0.64
C ASP A 121 -12.37 4.04 0.55
N ALA A 122 -11.63 2.97 0.85
CA ALA A 122 -12.19 1.62 0.86
C ALA A 122 -13.25 1.44 1.96
N ILE A 123 -12.97 1.94 3.17
CA ILE A 123 -13.89 1.92 4.33
C ILE A 123 -15.17 2.71 4.03
N HIS A 124 -15.04 3.90 3.44
CA HIS A 124 -16.16 4.76 3.09
C HIS A 124 -16.89 4.33 1.81
N GLN A 125 -16.54 3.16 1.27
CA GLN A 125 -17.17 2.57 0.10
C GLN A 125 -17.09 3.44 -1.17
N VAL A 126 -16.05 4.26 -1.28
CA VAL A 126 -15.78 5.06 -2.49
C VAL A 126 -15.59 4.13 -3.68
N SER A 127 -16.04 4.57 -4.86
CA SER A 127 -15.93 3.83 -6.12
C SER A 127 -15.66 4.78 -7.29
N GLY A 128 -14.79 4.36 -8.21
CA GLY A 128 -14.51 5.12 -9.43
C GLY A 128 -13.71 6.42 -9.22
N ILE A 129 -12.90 6.47 -8.15
CA ILE A 129 -12.06 7.64 -7.84
C ILE A 129 -10.72 7.55 -8.58
N ALA A 130 -10.18 8.71 -8.99
CA ALA A 130 -8.78 8.84 -9.40
C ALA A 130 -8.09 9.87 -8.50
N VAL A 131 -6.97 9.46 -7.91
CA VAL A 131 -6.22 10.27 -6.94
C VAL A 131 -4.76 10.35 -7.36
N LYS A 132 -4.20 11.56 -7.40
CA LYS A 132 -2.77 11.79 -7.53
C LYS A 132 -2.17 12.03 -6.15
N GLN A 133 -1.16 11.25 -5.81
CA GLN A 133 -0.41 11.31 -4.55
C GLN A 133 1.03 11.73 -4.84
N GLU A 134 1.35 12.98 -4.59
CA GLU A 134 2.68 13.54 -4.81
C GLU A 134 3.49 13.49 -3.52
N LEU A 135 4.74 13.02 -3.64
CA LEU A 135 5.73 13.01 -2.58
C LEU A 135 6.97 13.75 -3.08
N ASN A 136 7.05 15.05 -2.79
CA ASN A 136 8.14 15.90 -3.25
C ASN A 136 9.30 15.86 -2.27
N MET A 137 10.30 15.02 -2.57
CA MET A 137 11.54 14.95 -1.80
C MET A 137 12.43 16.16 -2.10
N PRO A 138 13.31 16.58 -1.15
CA PRO A 138 14.31 17.59 -1.42
C PRO A 138 15.13 17.28 -2.69
N ALA A 139 15.59 18.32 -3.38
CA ALA A 139 16.36 18.19 -4.61
C ALA A 139 17.56 17.23 -4.40
N ASN A 140 17.72 16.30 -5.34
CA ASN A 140 18.76 15.25 -5.35
C ASN A 140 18.61 14.12 -4.32
N ASP A 141 17.51 14.03 -3.58
CA ASP A 141 17.25 12.94 -2.62
C ASP A 141 16.35 11.84 -3.22
N ARG A 142 16.82 11.24 -4.31
CA ARG A 142 16.14 10.12 -5.00
C ARG A 142 17.11 8.95 -5.20
N PRO A 143 17.48 8.25 -4.11
CA PRO A 143 18.32 7.07 -4.23
C PRO A 143 17.61 5.95 -4.98
N SER A 144 18.36 5.08 -5.63
CA SER A 144 17.84 3.79 -6.08
C SER A 144 17.36 2.95 -4.89
N ARG A 145 16.55 1.92 -5.14
CA ARG A 145 16.07 1.05 -4.04
C ARG A 145 17.22 0.43 -3.24
N LYS A 146 18.30 0.06 -3.91
CA LYS A 146 19.50 -0.50 -3.27
C LYS A 146 20.17 0.54 -2.36
N GLU A 147 20.44 1.74 -2.87
CA GLU A 147 21.03 2.81 -2.09
C GLU A 147 20.16 3.22 -0.90
N LEU A 148 18.82 3.21 -1.07
CA LEU A 148 17.91 3.51 0.02
C LEU A 148 18.01 2.49 1.16
N TYR A 149 18.16 1.21 0.84
CA TYR A 149 18.34 0.17 1.86
C TYR A 149 19.73 0.26 2.52
N GLU A 150 20.78 0.57 1.77
CA GLU A 150 22.12 0.82 2.32
C GLU A 150 22.11 2.03 3.28
N LEU A 151 21.45 3.12 2.91
CA LEU A 151 21.26 4.29 3.78
C LEU A 151 20.46 3.92 5.06
N ARG A 152 19.41 3.13 4.93
CA ARG A 152 18.63 2.65 6.07
C ARG A 152 19.51 1.85 7.03
N ASP A 153 20.24 0.87 6.52
CA ASP A 153 21.03 -0.06 7.34
C ASP A 153 22.24 0.63 8.00
N GLN A 154 22.72 1.74 7.43
CA GLN A 154 23.82 2.56 7.96
C GLN A 154 23.34 3.69 8.89
N SER A 155 22.04 3.98 8.96
CA SER A 155 21.51 5.13 9.68
C SER A 155 21.58 5.01 11.21
N GLY A 156 21.66 3.79 11.75
CA GLY A 156 21.55 3.51 13.18
C GLY A 156 20.13 3.64 13.75
N LEU A 157 19.15 3.94 12.92
CA LEU A 157 17.72 4.00 13.27
C LEU A 157 17.06 2.63 13.06
N SER A 158 15.92 2.41 13.71
CA SER A 158 15.04 1.32 13.30
C SER A 158 14.53 1.54 11.86
N ARG A 159 14.12 0.47 11.18
CA ARG A 159 13.59 0.56 9.81
C ARG A 159 12.39 1.51 9.72
N GLN A 160 11.53 1.47 10.72
CA GLN A 160 10.35 2.33 10.83
C GLN A 160 10.74 3.80 11.03
N GLU A 161 11.61 4.10 12.00
CA GLU A 161 12.09 5.47 12.26
C GLU A 161 12.77 6.06 11.02
N PHE A 162 13.60 5.27 10.34
CA PHE A 162 14.24 5.71 9.10
C PHE A 162 13.19 6.12 8.05
N TYR A 163 12.19 5.27 7.83
CA TYR A 163 11.12 5.56 6.87
C TYR A 163 10.34 6.82 7.24
N LEU A 164 9.87 6.92 8.48
CA LEU A 164 9.07 8.05 8.95
C LEU A 164 9.85 9.36 8.89
N ASN A 165 11.14 9.34 9.26
CA ASN A 165 12.01 10.51 9.15
C ASN A 165 12.18 10.99 7.70
N ARG A 166 12.28 10.07 6.74
CA ARG A 166 12.37 10.44 5.33
C ARG A 166 11.06 11.03 4.81
N ILE A 167 9.93 10.43 5.14
CA ILE A 167 8.61 10.94 4.71
C ILE A 167 8.34 12.32 5.33
N SER A 168 8.75 12.57 6.57
CA SER A 168 8.54 13.86 7.24
C SER A 168 9.31 15.03 6.59
N GLN A 169 10.33 14.73 5.79
CA GLN A 169 11.09 15.74 5.03
C GLN A 169 10.49 16.09 3.67
N ALA A 170 9.49 15.33 3.24
CA ALA A 170 8.83 15.52 1.96
C ALA A 170 7.62 16.45 2.06
N GLU A 171 7.39 17.23 1.01
CA GLU A 171 6.11 17.88 0.82
C GLU A 171 5.12 16.89 0.22
N VAL A 172 4.04 16.62 0.96
CA VAL A 172 2.99 15.67 0.57
C VAL A 172 1.80 16.42 -0.01
N LYS A 173 1.30 15.98 -1.17
CA LYS A 173 0.09 16.53 -1.77
C LYS A 173 -0.80 15.42 -2.31
N GLU A 174 -2.07 15.45 -1.95
CA GLU A 174 -3.09 14.54 -2.48
C GLU A 174 -4.14 15.34 -3.25
N ILE A 175 -4.41 14.93 -4.48
CA ILE A 175 -5.35 15.60 -5.40
C ILE A 175 -6.34 14.55 -5.88
N VAL A 176 -7.61 14.76 -5.59
CA VAL A 176 -8.69 13.99 -6.19
C VAL A 176 -8.96 14.56 -7.58
N GLU A 177 -8.64 13.78 -8.61
CA GLU A 177 -8.78 14.22 -10.02
C GLU A 177 -10.14 13.85 -10.60
N VAL A 178 -10.71 12.71 -10.15
CA VAL A 178 -12.03 12.23 -10.59
C VAL A 178 -12.71 11.55 -9.41
N GLY A 179 -14.02 11.73 -9.31
CA GLY A 179 -14.81 11.11 -8.24
C GLY A 179 -14.45 11.72 -6.88
N GLY A 180 -15.34 12.38 -6.29
CA GLY A 180 -15.29 12.89 -4.93
C GLY A 180 -16.73 13.22 -4.57
N LEU A 181 -17.12 12.90 -3.34
CA LEU A 181 -18.41 13.31 -2.82
C LEU A 181 -18.45 14.81 -2.64
#